data_0fc9623bc2b4a8b25a4bc147cd9a8fa4
#
_entry.id   0fc9623bc2b4a8b25a4bc147cd9a8fa4
#
_cell.length_a   1.000
_cell.length_b   1.000
_cell.length_c   1.000
_cell.angle_alpha   90.00
_cell.angle_beta   90.00
_cell.angle_gamma   90.00
#
_symmetry.space_group_name_H-M   'P 1'
#
loop_
_entity.id
_entity.type
_entity.pdbx_description
1 polymer ?
#
loop_
_entity_poly.entity_id
_entity_poly.type
_entity_poly.pdbx_seq_one_letter_code
_entity_poly.pdbx_strand_id
1 'polypeptide(L)'
;MIEATNIHKYYNNLHVLKGVNLKVRKKEIISIVGPSGAGKTTLLQILGTITSPSKNEKFKLEINSKSISSFSNNELAKFRNESLGFIFQSNQLLPEFSALENVCIPSYIRGDSKKNAKIKAEKLLDFLQLKDRLKHMPSELSGGEQQRVAVARALINDPLVVLADEPSGNLDSKSANLLHKLFIELRETFGHTYIIVTHNEKFAEMADRKITIIDGQIA
;
A
#
# COMPACT_ATOMS: atom_id res chain seq x y z
N MET A 1 1.01 9.16 -12.95
CA MET A 1 0.10 8.35 -12.12
C MET A 1 -0.27 9.09 -10.83
N ILE A 2 0.69 9.44 -10.02
CA ILE A 2 0.51 10.35 -8.87
C ILE A 2 1.33 11.61 -9.10
N GLU A 3 0.76 12.76 -8.79
CA GLU A 3 1.46 14.04 -8.73
C GLU A 3 1.12 14.69 -7.37
N ALA A 4 2.12 14.79 -6.52
CA ALA A 4 2.07 15.47 -5.24
C ALA A 4 3.03 16.67 -5.31
N THR A 5 2.53 17.87 -5.03
CA THR A 5 3.33 19.10 -5.10
C THR A 5 3.10 19.91 -3.82
N ASN A 6 4.21 20.34 -3.24
CA ASN A 6 4.23 21.19 -2.05
C ASN A 6 3.46 20.59 -0.87
N ILE A 7 3.70 19.31 -0.58
CA ILE A 7 3.01 18.61 0.52
C ILE A 7 3.64 18.97 1.85
N HIS A 8 2.87 19.64 2.68
CA HIS A 8 3.22 19.96 4.07
C HIS A 8 2.36 19.17 5.03
N LYS A 9 2.92 18.75 6.16
CA LYS A 9 2.17 18.13 7.25
C LYS A 9 2.69 18.59 8.60
N TYR A 10 1.79 19.12 9.39
CA TYR A 10 2.01 19.48 10.79
C TYR A 10 1.19 18.56 11.70
N TYR A 11 1.78 18.14 12.80
CA TYR A 11 1.09 17.58 13.96
C TYR A 11 1.36 18.50 15.14
N ASN A 12 0.36 19.28 15.51
CA ASN A 12 0.53 20.42 16.44
C ASN A 12 1.65 21.35 15.94
N ASN A 13 2.72 21.50 16.71
CA ASN A 13 3.88 22.34 16.37
C ASN A 13 4.98 21.60 15.62
N LEU A 14 4.85 20.28 15.42
CA LEU A 14 5.85 19.49 14.72
C LEU A 14 5.62 19.52 13.21
N HIS A 15 6.55 20.09 12.45
CA HIS A 15 6.53 20.13 10.99
C HIS A 15 7.18 18.86 10.42
N VAL A 16 6.37 17.85 10.09
CA VAL A 16 6.82 16.51 9.68
C VAL A 16 7.15 16.43 8.19
N LEU A 17 6.35 17.04 7.32
CA LEU A 17 6.65 17.14 5.88
C LEU A 17 6.77 18.60 5.49
N LYS A 18 7.84 18.93 4.77
CA LYS A 18 8.29 20.30 4.52
C LYS A 18 8.37 20.60 3.02
N GLY A 19 7.19 20.61 2.34
CA GLY A 19 7.12 20.94 0.91
C GLY A 19 7.53 19.79 -0.01
N VAL A 20 7.11 18.57 0.29
CA VAL A 20 7.46 17.38 -0.51
C VAL A 20 6.83 17.44 -1.89
N ASN A 21 7.67 17.23 -2.92
CA ASN A 21 7.26 17.11 -4.32
C ASN A 21 7.59 15.69 -4.82
N LEU A 22 6.57 14.96 -5.30
CA LEU A 22 6.74 13.59 -5.76
C LEU A 22 5.89 13.32 -7.00
N LYS A 23 6.51 12.77 -8.05
CA LYS A 23 5.80 12.24 -9.22
C LYS A 23 6.04 10.74 -9.32
N VAL A 24 4.96 9.97 -9.49
CA VAL A 24 4.98 8.52 -9.67
C VAL A 24 4.41 8.18 -11.04
N ARG A 25 5.09 7.34 -11.81
CA ARG A 25 4.65 6.87 -13.12
C ARG A 25 3.73 5.66 -12.96
N LYS A 26 2.99 5.31 -14.01
CA LYS A 26 2.23 4.04 -14.05
C LYS A 26 3.18 2.86 -14.12
N LYS A 27 2.85 1.78 -13.45
CA LYS A 27 3.61 0.51 -13.42
C LYS A 27 5.03 0.66 -12.84
N GLU A 28 5.27 1.69 -12.05
CA GLU A 28 6.53 1.95 -11.39
C GLU A 28 6.51 1.39 -9.97
N ILE A 29 7.61 0.80 -9.54
CA ILE A 29 7.88 0.50 -8.13
C ILE A 29 8.79 1.59 -7.59
N ILE A 30 8.30 2.37 -6.62
CA ILE A 30 9.11 3.35 -5.88
C ILE A 30 9.36 2.83 -4.48
N SER A 31 10.61 2.83 -4.05
CA SER A 31 11.00 2.67 -2.65
C SER A 31 11.21 4.02 -1.99
N ILE A 32 10.65 4.20 -0.79
CA ILE A 32 10.87 5.38 0.05
C ILE A 32 11.69 4.93 1.26
N VAL A 33 12.88 5.49 1.39
CA VAL A 33 13.83 5.19 2.47
C VAL A 33 14.16 6.45 3.29
N GLY A 34 14.82 6.28 4.42
CA GLY A 34 15.29 7.36 5.29
C GLY A 34 15.24 6.99 6.76
N PRO A 35 15.79 7.81 7.65
CA PRO A 35 15.83 7.52 9.08
C PRO A 35 14.43 7.43 9.70
N SER A 36 14.33 6.83 10.89
CA SER A 36 13.09 6.82 11.66
C SER A 36 12.66 8.26 11.97
N GLY A 37 11.36 8.53 11.90
CA GLY A 37 10.83 9.88 12.11
C GLY A 37 10.96 10.84 10.93
N ALA A 38 11.60 10.46 9.82
CA ALA A 38 11.79 11.35 8.65
C ALA A 38 10.48 11.74 7.91
N GLY A 39 9.33 11.13 8.24
CA GLY A 39 8.06 11.43 7.61
C GLY A 39 7.59 10.44 6.55
N LYS A 40 8.29 9.30 6.34
CA LYS A 40 7.97 8.28 5.32
C LYS A 40 6.54 7.76 5.38
N THR A 41 6.14 7.23 6.54
CA THR A 41 4.77 6.74 6.80
C THR A 41 3.73 7.86 6.64
N THR A 42 4.05 9.07 7.10
CA THR A 42 3.17 10.23 6.94
C THR A 42 2.94 10.57 5.46
N LEU A 43 4.01 10.55 4.64
CA LEU A 43 3.87 10.75 3.20
C LEU A 43 3.02 9.64 2.58
N LEU A 44 3.29 8.37 2.93
CA LEU A 44 2.51 7.23 2.43
C LEU A 44 1.02 7.36 2.79
N GLN A 45 0.69 7.77 4.01
CA GLN A 45 -0.68 7.99 4.46
C GLN A 45 -1.39 9.13 3.70
N ILE A 46 -0.65 10.20 3.34
CA ILE A 46 -1.19 11.29 2.53
C ILE A 46 -1.46 10.82 1.10
N LEU A 47 -0.51 10.11 0.47
CA LEU A 47 -0.69 9.53 -0.86
C LEU A 47 -1.83 8.51 -0.88
N GLY A 48 -2.02 7.80 0.24
CA GLY A 48 -3.12 6.86 0.47
C GLY A 48 -4.44 7.52 0.86
N THR A 49 -4.51 8.83 0.95
CA THR A 49 -5.72 9.58 1.36
C THR A 49 -6.26 9.21 2.75
N ILE A 50 -5.42 8.59 3.61
CA ILE A 50 -5.76 8.27 5.00
C ILE A 50 -5.72 9.53 5.86
N THR A 51 -4.74 10.39 5.61
CA THR A 51 -4.64 11.71 6.24
C THR A 51 -4.49 12.79 5.17
N SER A 52 -4.94 14.01 5.48
CA SER A 52 -4.82 15.14 4.55
C SER A 52 -3.52 15.91 4.79
N PRO A 53 -2.93 16.52 3.75
CA PRO A 53 -1.93 17.57 3.93
C PRO A 53 -2.45 18.69 4.83
N SER A 54 -1.56 19.45 5.43
CA SER A 54 -1.94 20.65 6.21
C SER A 54 -2.42 21.75 5.26
N LYS A 55 -3.52 22.43 5.64
CA LYS A 55 -4.19 23.44 4.79
C LYS A 55 -3.52 24.81 4.80
N ASN A 56 -2.48 24.99 5.62
CA ASN A 56 -1.78 26.27 5.76
C ASN A 56 -1.02 26.69 4.51
N GLU A 57 -0.73 25.73 3.62
CA GLU A 57 -0.01 25.93 2.39
C GLU A 57 -0.82 25.41 1.20
N LYS A 58 -0.68 26.07 0.05
CA LYS A 58 -1.28 25.59 -1.20
C LYS A 58 -0.52 24.33 -1.65
N PHE A 59 -1.22 23.24 -1.80
CA PHE A 59 -0.69 21.96 -2.30
C PHE A 59 -1.51 21.41 -3.45
N LYS A 60 -0.91 20.49 -4.20
CA LYS A 60 -1.58 19.70 -5.22
C LYS A 60 -1.40 18.22 -4.91
N LEU A 61 -2.48 17.45 -4.95
CA LEU A 61 -2.43 15.99 -4.91
C LEU A 61 -3.40 15.44 -5.95
N GLU A 62 -2.84 14.85 -6.99
CA GLU A 62 -3.59 14.19 -8.05
C GLU A 62 -3.22 12.71 -8.13
N ILE A 63 -4.22 11.85 -8.28
CA ILE A 63 -4.05 10.42 -8.51
C ILE A 63 -4.88 10.05 -9.74
N ASN A 64 -4.20 9.52 -10.77
CA ASN A 64 -4.81 9.22 -12.07
C ASN A 64 -5.61 10.39 -12.64
N SER A 65 -5.02 11.59 -12.61
CA SER A 65 -5.59 12.86 -13.07
C SER A 65 -6.86 13.33 -12.32
N LYS A 66 -7.15 12.72 -11.16
CA LYS A 66 -8.22 13.18 -10.26
C LYS A 66 -7.61 14.01 -9.14
N SER A 67 -8.11 15.23 -8.95
CA SER A 67 -7.70 16.09 -7.82
C SER A 67 -8.32 15.57 -6.53
N ILE A 68 -7.49 15.08 -5.63
CA ILE A 68 -7.92 14.46 -4.37
C ILE A 68 -8.45 15.52 -3.38
N SER A 69 -7.93 16.74 -3.46
CA SER A 69 -8.33 17.84 -2.56
C SER A 69 -9.79 18.29 -2.74
N SER A 70 -10.44 17.95 -3.88
CA SER A 70 -11.84 18.29 -4.14
C SER A 70 -12.83 17.24 -3.63
N PHE A 71 -12.37 16.08 -3.16
CA PHE A 71 -13.23 14.97 -2.76
C PHE A 71 -13.81 15.20 -1.36
N SER A 72 -15.08 14.88 -1.20
CA SER A 72 -15.73 14.71 0.10
C SER A 72 -15.21 13.45 0.81
N ASN A 73 -15.50 13.31 2.10
CA ASN A 73 -15.08 12.12 2.87
C ASN A 73 -15.63 10.81 2.28
N ASN A 74 -16.87 10.82 1.78
CA ASN A 74 -17.49 9.64 1.16
C ASN A 74 -16.82 9.29 -0.18
N GLU A 75 -16.49 10.29 -0.99
CA GLU A 75 -15.75 10.09 -2.24
C GLU A 75 -14.34 9.58 -1.97
N LEU A 76 -13.65 10.10 -0.95
CA LEU A 76 -12.34 9.59 -0.51
C LEU A 76 -12.43 8.13 -0.04
N ALA A 77 -13.46 7.76 0.73
CA ALA A 77 -13.66 6.39 1.20
C ALA A 77 -13.89 5.44 0.01
N LYS A 78 -14.74 5.82 -0.93
CA LYS A 78 -14.99 5.08 -2.17
C LYS A 78 -13.72 4.97 -3.01
N PHE A 79 -13.01 6.07 -3.21
CA PHE A 79 -11.77 6.10 -3.97
C PHE A 79 -10.69 5.20 -3.36
N ARG A 80 -10.52 5.22 -2.02
CA ARG A 80 -9.60 4.30 -1.33
C ARG A 80 -9.94 2.84 -1.60
N ASN A 81 -11.21 2.48 -1.44
CA ASN A 81 -11.65 1.10 -1.63
C ASN A 81 -11.46 0.60 -3.07
N GLU A 82 -11.75 1.46 -4.06
CA GLU A 82 -11.75 1.08 -5.48
C GLU A 82 -10.37 1.21 -6.15
N SER A 83 -9.55 2.14 -5.69
CA SER A 83 -8.35 2.58 -6.44
C SER A 83 -7.03 2.39 -5.71
N LEU A 84 -7.06 2.15 -4.40
CA LEU A 84 -5.86 2.02 -3.58
C LEU A 84 -5.82 0.68 -2.84
N GLY A 85 -4.66 0.03 -2.86
CA GLY A 85 -4.36 -1.12 -2.03
C GLY A 85 -3.43 -0.74 -0.88
N PHE A 86 -3.62 -1.32 0.31
CA PHE A 86 -2.79 -1.04 1.48
C PHE A 86 -2.20 -2.32 2.04
N ILE A 87 -0.89 -2.29 2.30
CA ILE A 87 -0.14 -3.36 2.96
C ILE A 87 0.62 -2.72 4.12
N PHE A 88 0.43 -3.25 5.33
CA PHE A 88 1.05 -2.73 6.55
C PHE A 88 2.10 -3.69 7.09
N GLN A 89 2.99 -3.20 7.91
CA GLN A 89 4.02 -3.99 8.59
C GLN A 89 3.42 -5.08 9.49
N SER A 90 2.40 -4.75 10.27
CA SER A 90 1.52 -5.75 10.90
C SER A 90 0.41 -6.06 9.91
N ASN A 91 0.26 -7.29 9.50
CA ASN A 91 -0.65 -7.72 8.41
C ASN A 91 -2.08 -7.22 8.56
N GLN A 92 -2.51 -6.87 9.80
CA GLN A 92 -3.85 -6.38 10.15
C GLN A 92 -4.96 -7.27 9.57
N LEU A 93 -4.75 -8.59 9.60
CA LEU A 93 -5.79 -9.54 9.28
C LEU A 93 -6.80 -9.58 10.43
N LEU A 94 -8.08 -9.69 10.09
CA LEU A 94 -9.13 -9.86 11.06
C LEU A 94 -9.08 -11.31 11.56
N PRO A 95 -8.85 -11.54 12.85
CA PRO A 95 -8.60 -12.88 13.39
C PRO A 95 -9.84 -13.80 13.35
N GLU A 96 -11.05 -13.21 13.26
CA GLU A 96 -12.32 -13.91 13.18
C GLU A 96 -12.66 -14.41 11.76
N PHE A 97 -11.86 -14.07 10.77
CA PHE A 97 -12.09 -14.41 9.37
C PHE A 97 -10.94 -15.24 8.82
N SER A 98 -11.29 -16.25 8.03
CA SER A 98 -10.31 -17.05 7.27
C SER A 98 -9.49 -16.21 6.29
N ALA A 99 -8.42 -16.79 5.73
CA ALA A 99 -7.62 -16.16 4.70
C ALA A 99 -8.49 -15.68 3.51
N LEU A 100 -9.38 -16.55 3.02
CA LEU A 100 -10.29 -16.22 1.92
C LEU A 100 -11.23 -15.06 2.27
N GLU A 101 -11.82 -15.09 3.45
CA GLU A 101 -12.75 -14.04 3.89
C GLU A 101 -12.04 -12.71 4.08
N ASN A 102 -10.85 -12.69 4.70
CA ASN A 102 -10.04 -11.49 4.81
C ASN A 102 -9.79 -10.82 3.44
N VAL A 103 -9.48 -11.62 2.42
CA VAL A 103 -9.26 -11.10 1.05
C VAL A 103 -10.56 -10.59 0.44
N CYS A 104 -11.71 -11.19 0.72
CA CYS A 104 -12.99 -10.79 0.16
C CYS A 104 -13.53 -9.45 0.70
N ILE A 105 -13.14 -9.02 1.90
CA ILE A 105 -13.72 -7.86 2.59
C ILE A 105 -13.74 -6.60 1.73
N PRO A 106 -12.64 -6.13 1.10
CA PRO A 106 -12.69 -4.91 0.29
C PRO A 106 -13.63 -5.03 -0.92
N SER A 107 -13.77 -6.22 -1.48
CA SER A 107 -14.69 -6.49 -2.60
C SER A 107 -16.15 -6.42 -2.14
N TYR A 108 -16.46 -6.90 -0.93
CA TYR A 108 -17.79 -6.74 -0.35
C TYR A 108 -18.14 -5.26 -0.07
N ILE A 109 -17.19 -4.49 0.46
CA ILE A 109 -17.35 -3.05 0.69
C ILE A 109 -17.61 -2.32 -0.62
N ARG A 110 -16.99 -2.75 -1.74
CA ARG A 110 -17.25 -2.21 -3.08
C ARG A 110 -18.65 -2.55 -3.60
N GLY A 111 -19.32 -3.57 -3.04
CA GLY A 111 -20.64 -4.03 -3.45
C GLY A 111 -20.63 -5.23 -4.41
N ASP A 112 -19.51 -5.91 -4.58
CA ASP A 112 -19.43 -7.14 -5.36
C ASP A 112 -20.27 -8.25 -4.71
N SER A 113 -20.86 -9.12 -5.52
CA SER A 113 -21.56 -10.29 -5.02
C SER A 113 -20.58 -11.25 -4.32
N LYS A 114 -21.07 -11.99 -3.31
CA LYS A 114 -20.28 -13.00 -2.57
C LYS A 114 -19.60 -13.99 -3.53
N LYS A 115 -20.30 -14.41 -4.58
CA LYS A 115 -19.77 -15.34 -5.60
C LYS A 115 -18.59 -14.73 -6.35
N ASN A 116 -18.73 -13.49 -6.82
CA ASN A 116 -17.68 -12.82 -7.60
C ASN A 116 -16.45 -12.50 -6.73
N ALA A 117 -16.65 -12.00 -5.53
CA ALA A 117 -15.57 -11.74 -4.58
C ALA A 117 -14.78 -13.01 -4.28
N LYS A 118 -15.48 -14.14 -4.00
CA LYS A 118 -14.86 -15.43 -3.73
C LYS A 118 -14.00 -15.91 -4.91
N ILE A 119 -14.53 -15.88 -6.14
CA ILE A 119 -13.78 -16.30 -7.35
C ILE A 119 -12.50 -15.46 -7.53
N LYS A 120 -12.57 -14.14 -7.31
CA LYS A 120 -11.40 -13.26 -7.41
C LYS A 120 -10.38 -13.57 -6.31
N ALA A 121 -10.85 -13.74 -5.08
CA ALA A 121 -10.00 -14.03 -3.92
C ALA A 121 -9.28 -15.39 -4.07
N GLU A 122 -9.99 -16.44 -4.52
CA GLU A 122 -9.41 -17.75 -4.77
C GLU A 122 -8.30 -17.69 -5.82
N LYS A 123 -8.50 -16.96 -6.92
CA LYS A 123 -7.47 -16.76 -7.95
C LYS A 123 -6.24 -16.04 -7.43
N LEU A 124 -6.42 -14.97 -6.64
CA LEU A 124 -5.30 -14.23 -6.04
C LEU A 124 -4.54 -15.09 -5.03
N LEU A 125 -5.25 -15.82 -4.18
CA LEU A 125 -4.62 -16.70 -3.19
C LEU A 125 -3.90 -17.89 -3.86
N ASP A 126 -4.44 -18.43 -4.94
CA ASP A 126 -3.77 -19.47 -5.74
C ASP A 126 -2.47 -18.92 -6.36
N PHE A 127 -2.51 -17.74 -7.00
CA PHE A 127 -1.32 -17.06 -7.52
C PHE A 127 -0.25 -16.82 -6.44
N LEU A 128 -0.68 -16.49 -5.23
CA LEU A 128 0.19 -16.24 -4.08
C LEU A 128 0.59 -17.55 -3.35
N GLN A 129 0.36 -18.72 -3.94
CA GLN A 129 0.70 -20.04 -3.39
C GLN A 129 0.03 -20.33 -2.04
N LEU A 130 -1.24 -19.91 -1.90
CA LEU A 130 -2.06 -20.09 -0.69
C LEU A 130 -3.35 -20.88 -0.97
N LYS A 131 -3.40 -21.65 -2.06
CA LYS A 131 -4.56 -22.47 -2.45
C LYS A 131 -5.03 -23.39 -1.33
N ASP A 132 -4.09 -24.01 -0.63
CA ASP A 132 -4.38 -24.95 0.46
C ASP A 132 -4.62 -24.25 1.82
N ARG A 133 -4.61 -22.91 1.84
CA ARG A 133 -4.76 -22.07 3.04
C ARG A 133 -6.05 -21.26 3.08
N LEU A 134 -6.94 -21.41 2.10
CA LEU A 134 -8.15 -20.60 1.94
C LEU A 134 -9.02 -20.51 3.20
N LYS A 135 -9.13 -21.63 3.92
CA LYS A 135 -9.98 -21.77 5.11
C LYS A 135 -9.23 -21.56 6.43
N HIS A 136 -7.90 -21.39 6.40
CA HIS A 136 -7.11 -21.21 7.60
C HIS A 136 -7.38 -19.82 8.21
N MET A 137 -7.44 -19.80 9.54
CA MET A 137 -7.51 -18.57 10.31
C MET A 137 -6.11 -17.92 10.38
N PRO A 138 -6.00 -16.62 10.63
CA PRO A 138 -4.69 -15.96 10.72
C PRO A 138 -3.73 -16.64 11.71
N SER A 139 -4.22 -17.14 12.84
CA SER A 139 -3.42 -17.85 13.85
C SER A 139 -2.82 -19.18 13.37
N GLU A 140 -3.35 -19.74 12.29
CA GLU A 140 -2.89 -21.02 11.70
C GLU A 140 -1.89 -20.79 10.55
N LEU A 141 -1.60 -19.53 10.22
CA LEU A 141 -0.71 -19.13 9.14
C LEU A 141 0.63 -18.64 9.68
N SER A 142 1.71 -18.99 8.99
CA SER A 142 3.02 -18.37 9.24
C SER A 142 3.00 -16.88 8.94
N GLY A 143 3.93 -16.09 9.50
CA GLY A 143 4.02 -14.66 9.24
C GLY A 143 4.12 -14.31 7.75
N GLY A 144 4.87 -15.09 6.98
CA GLY A 144 4.97 -14.93 5.52
C GLY A 144 3.67 -15.27 4.77
N GLU A 145 2.91 -16.28 5.23
CA GLU A 145 1.58 -16.60 4.67
C GLU A 145 0.58 -15.49 5.00
N GLN A 146 0.55 -15.00 6.25
CA GLN A 146 -0.29 -13.87 6.65
C GLN A 146 0.00 -12.63 5.79
N GLN A 147 1.27 -12.33 5.55
CA GLN A 147 1.66 -11.19 4.70
C GLN A 147 1.19 -11.38 3.25
N ARG A 148 1.28 -12.58 2.68
CA ARG A 148 0.73 -12.85 1.36
C ARG A 148 -0.79 -12.75 1.31
N VAL A 149 -1.52 -13.12 2.37
CA VAL A 149 -2.97 -12.85 2.50
C VAL A 149 -3.25 -11.35 2.50
N ALA A 150 -2.46 -10.55 3.24
CA ALA A 150 -2.59 -9.09 3.24
C ALA A 150 -2.32 -8.48 1.85
N VAL A 151 -1.35 -9.02 1.10
CA VAL A 151 -1.10 -8.65 -0.31
C VAL A 151 -2.32 -8.97 -1.17
N ALA A 152 -2.87 -10.19 -1.08
CA ALA A 152 -4.08 -10.58 -1.82
C ALA A 152 -5.26 -9.64 -1.52
N ARG A 153 -5.46 -9.30 -0.24
CA ARG A 153 -6.50 -8.37 0.21
C ARG A 153 -6.32 -6.98 -0.40
N ALA A 154 -5.08 -6.51 -0.49
CA ALA A 154 -4.78 -5.22 -1.11
C ALA A 154 -5.07 -5.20 -2.62
N LEU A 155 -4.99 -6.35 -3.29
CA LEU A 155 -5.13 -6.48 -4.75
C LEU A 155 -6.54 -6.84 -5.23
N ILE A 156 -7.46 -7.27 -4.36
CA ILE A 156 -8.77 -7.85 -4.74
C ILE A 156 -9.63 -6.92 -5.62
N ASN A 157 -9.49 -5.62 -5.42
CA ASN A 157 -10.23 -4.62 -6.16
C ASN A 157 -9.50 -4.07 -7.40
N ASP A 158 -8.36 -4.69 -7.79
CA ASP A 158 -7.53 -4.25 -8.91
C ASP A 158 -7.11 -2.78 -8.78
N PRO A 159 -6.38 -2.40 -7.71
CA PRO A 159 -6.09 -1.01 -7.40
C PRO A 159 -5.14 -0.39 -8.41
N LEU A 160 -5.26 0.93 -8.61
CA LEU A 160 -4.32 1.71 -9.42
C LEU A 160 -2.93 1.79 -8.78
N VAL A 161 -2.90 1.87 -7.46
CA VAL A 161 -1.67 2.00 -6.65
C VAL A 161 -1.76 1.13 -5.42
N VAL A 162 -0.68 0.42 -5.13
CA VAL A 162 -0.48 -0.31 -3.88
C VAL A 162 0.53 0.44 -3.03
N LEU A 163 0.13 0.75 -1.81
CA LEU A 163 0.90 1.46 -0.80
C LEU A 163 1.31 0.47 0.28
N ALA A 164 2.61 0.31 0.49
CA ALA A 164 3.13 -0.64 1.46
C ALA A 164 4.02 0.06 2.49
N ASP A 165 3.70 -0.07 3.77
CA ASP A 165 4.50 0.46 4.87
C ASP A 165 5.24 -0.68 5.55
N GLU A 166 6.58 -0.75 5.34
CA GLU A 166 7.48 -1.78 5.88
C GLU A 166 6.95 -3.23 5.73
N PRO A 167 6.52 -3.65 4.51
CA PRO A 167 5.78 -4.89 4.32
C PRO A 167 6.55 -6.16 4.69
N SER A 168 7.88 -6.08 4.81
CA SER A 168 8.75 -7.19 5.19
C SER A 168 9.35 -7.05 6.60
N GLY A 169 8.99 -6.01 7.36
CA GLY A 169 9.63 -5.66 8.62
C GLY A 169 9.51 -6.72 9.72
N ASN A 170 8.47 -7.54 9.71
CA ASN A 170 8.23 -8.60 10.70
C ASN A 170 8.55 -10.00 10.16
N LEU A 171 9.20 -10.10 9.00
CA LEU A 171 9.52 -11.37 8.36
C LEU A 171 10.99 -11.75 8.57
N ASP A 172 11.26 -13.05 8.60
CA ASP A 172 12.61 -13.56 8.47
C ASP A 172 13.20 -13.22 7.09
N SER A 173 14.53 -13.25 6.96
CA SER A 173 15.23 -12.83 5.74
C SER A 173 14.82 -13.62 4.49
N LYS A 174 14.46 -14.91 4.63
CA LYS A 174 14.02 -15.74 3.51
C LYS A 174 12.63 -15.32 3.03
N SER A 175 11.70 -15.18 3.95
CA SER A 175 10.32 -14.71 3.66
C SER A 175 10.30 -13.28 3.11
N ALA A 176 11.15 -12.38 3.64
CA ALA A 176 11.31 -11.04 3.13
C ALA A 176 11.78 -11.03 1.68
N ASN A 177 12.81 -11.81 1.33
CA ASN A 177 13.31 -11.91 -0.05
C ASN A 177 12.26 -12.48 -1.02
N LEU A 178 11.46 -13.45 -0.58
CA LEU A 178 10.36 -13.98 -1.38
C LEU A 178 9.29 -12.91 -1.63
N LEU A 179 8.93 -12.14 -0.61
CA LEU A 179 7.97 -11.04 -0.74
C LEU A 179 8.48 -9.96 -1.70
N HIS A 180 9.76 -9.61 -1.64
CA HIS A 180 10.35 -8.62 -2.55
C HIS A 180 10.26 -9.05 -4.03
N LYS A 181 10.61 -10.31 -4.31
CA LYS A 181 10.45 -10.88 -5.67
C LYS A 181 9.00 -10.89 -6.11
N LEU A 182 8.09 -11.21 -5.19
CA LEU A 182 6.65 -11.22 -5.44
C LEU A 182 6.13 -9.84 -5.88
N PHE A 183 6.60 -8.73 -5.29
CA PHE A 183 6.18 -7.39 -5.75
C PHE A 183 6.59 -7.12 -7.21
N ILE A 184 7.77 -7.58 -7.63
CA ILE A 184 8.23 -7.44 -9.02
C ILE A 184 7.34 -8.28 -9.94
N GLU A 185 7.10 -9.54 -9.60
CA GLU A 185 6.23 -10.44 -10.36
C GLU A 185 4.81 -9.90 -10.48
N LEU A 186 4.23 -9.38 -9.39
CA LEU A 186 2.90 -8.76 -9.38
C LEU A 186 2.85 -7.53 -10.28
N ARG A 187 3.89 -6.68 -10.29
CA ARG A 187 3.97 -5.55 -11.21
C ARG A 187 3.99 -6.01 -12.67
N GLU A 188 4.80 -7.02 -12.99
CA GLU A 188 4.94 -7.55 -14.35
C GLU A 188 3.65 -8.20 -14.84
N THR A 189 2.97 -8.95 -13.95
CA THR A 189 1.76 -9.70 -14.29
C THR A 189 0.53 -8.82 -14.39
N PHE A 190 0.31 -7.92 -13.40
CA PHE A 190 -0.93 -7.13 -13.29
C PHE A 190 -0.74 -5.66 -13.68
N GLY A 191 0.48 -5.17 -13.74
CA GLY A 191 0.78 -3.79 -14.14
C GLY A 191 0.41 -2.74 -13.09
N HIS A 192 0.31 -3.12 -11.81
CA HIS A 192 0.07 -2.19 -10.72
C HIS A 192 1.27 -1.27 -10.46
N THR A 193 1.00 -0.12 -9.85
CA THR A 193 2.02 0.82 -9.38
C THR A 193 2.23 0.60 -7.88
N TYR A 194 3.48 0.56 -7.41
CA TYR A 194 3.81 0.32 -6.01
C TYR A 194 4.58 1.49 -5.42
N ILE A 195 4.21 1.89 -4.21
CA ILE A 195 4.98 2.82 -3.36
C ILE A 195 5.25 2.10 -2.06
N ILE A 196 6.51 1.82 -1.77
CA ILE A 196 6.91 0.97 -0.67
C ILE A 196 7.87 1.73 0.24
N VAL A 197 7.44 1.98 1.46
CA VAL A 197 8.33 2.45 2.53
C VAL A 197 9.11 1.25 3.06
N THR A 198 10.42 1.35 3.12
CA THR A 198 11.28 0.28 3.64
C THR A 198 12.59 0.82 4.21
N HIS A 199 13.13 0.11 5.19
CA HIS A 199 14.51 0.27 5.67
C HIS A 199 15.46 -0.79 5.10
N ASN A 200 14.94 -1.72 4.28
CA ASN A 200 15.75 -2.75 3.64
C ASN A 200 16.39 -2.20 2.35
N GLU A 201 17.69 -1.90 2.43
CA GLU A 201 18.45 -1.32 1.31
C GLU A 201 18.46 -2.22 0.08
N LYS A 202 18.58 -3.55 0.24
CA LYS A 202 18.57 -4.50 -0.89
C LYS A 202 17.26 -4.43 -1.66
N PHE A 203 16.14 -4.33 -0.95
CA PHE A 203 14.85 -4.18 -1.60
C PHE A 203 14.70 -2.80 -2.25
N ALA A 204 15.18 -1.75 -1.58
CA ALA A 204 15.14 -0.41 -2.12
C ALA A 204 15.89 -0.28 -3.45
N GLU A 205 16.99 -1.03 -3.62
CA GLU A 205 17.78 -1.10 -4.86
C GLU A 205 17.10 -1.90 -5.98
N MET A 206 16.16 -2.79 -5.65
CA MET A 206 15.37 -3.54 -6.65
C MET A 206 14.21 -2.72 -7.24
N ALA A 207 13.85 -1.60 -6.63
CA ALA A 207 12.81 -0.70 -7.13
C ALA A 207 13.31 0.08 -8.37
N ASP A 208 12.38 0.53 -9.21
CA ASP A 208 12.71 1.36 -10.37
C ASP A 208 13.31 2.72 -9.96
N ARG A 209 12.87 3.23 -8.79
CA ARG A 209 13.43 4.45 -8.18
C ARG A 209 13.45 4.35 -6.66
N LYS A 210 14.55 4.81 -6.09
CA LYS A 210 14.74 5.00 -4.66
C LYS A 210 14.58 6.48 -4.32
N ILE A 211 13.69 6.80 -3.40
CA ILE A 211 13.44 8.15 -2.88
C ILE A 211 13.90 8.20 -1.43
N THR A 212 14.80 9.11 -1.13
CA THR A 212 15.28 9.30 0.25
C THR A 212 14.53 10.47 0.89
N ILE A 213 13.99 10.28 2.08
CA ILE A 213 13.39 11.35 2.89
C ILE A 213 14.29 11.59 4.10
N ILE A 214 14.71 12.84 4.26
CA ILE A 214 15.49 13.33 5.41
C ILE A 214 14.79 14.57 5.95
N ASP A 215 14.51 14.60 7.24
CA ASP A 215 13.91 15.75 7.94
C ASP A 215 12.66 16.34 7.25
N GLY A 216 11.83 15.45 6.68
CA GLY A 216 10.58 15.84 6.03
C GLY A 216 10.71 16.34 4.59
N GLN A 217 11.87 16.20 3.96
CA GLN A 217 12.14 16.61 2.58
C GLN A 217 12.69 15.45 1.75
N ILE A 218 12.46 15.46 0.45
CA ILE A 218 13.12 14.54 -0.48
C ILE A 218 14.54 15.09 -0.74
N ALA A 219 15.53 14.21 -0.49
CA ALA A 219 16.94 14.49 -0.69
C ALA A 219 17.40 14.20 -2.12
#